data_619b3cf5963b4fc04f5a55cbb8e3392b
#
_entry.id   619b3cf5963b4fc04f5a55cbb8e3392b
#
_cell.length_a   1.000
_cell.length_b   1.000
_cell.length_c   1.000
_cell.angle_alpha   90.00
_cell.angle_beta   90.00
_cell.angle_gamma   90.00
#
_symmetry.space_group_name_H-M   'P 1'
#
loop_
_entity.id
_entity.type
_entity.pdbx_description
1 polymer ?
#
loop_
_entity_poly.entity_id
_entity_poly.type
_entity_poly.pdbx_seq_one_letter_code
_entity_poly.pdbx_strand_id
1 'polypeptide(L)'
;MAAVLVAAAFALPGGYVAWRVIGGTESPLALLTSPRTLSPLWRTVQLAVLVSATAAVLGTALAWVTTRTDLVGRRFWRVVVPLPLVYPSFVGAAAFISGLSPGGIVHDLAADLGFDLTMRLHGLTGAWLVLTLFTYPYVYLPVAARLASLPTAFEENARLLGDRPARVFSRVVLPQIGSSVAAGSLLVFLYTVSDFGAVHLMRFETLTQTIFRTRLFDRDRSFALALLLLVLALVVVAAERTISRAGARRGALLTGDATVGDRRALTVPLGRWAAPATGLVAGVVGLALVSPAISLADWGLFGWMRSRRGGAPLRLDWDDVL
;
A
#
# COMPACT_ATOMS: atom_id res chain seq x y z
N MET A 1 -19.13 16.16 -26.20
CA MET A 1 -20.15 15.13 -26.01
C MET A 1 -19.59 13.86 -25.37
N ALA A 2 -18.57 13.20 -25.93
CA ALA A 2 -18.02 11.96 -25.37
C ALA A 2 -17.57 12.06 -23.90
N ALA A 3 -16.86 13.12 -23.51
CA ALA A 3 -16.42 13.34 -22.13
C ALA A 3 -17.58 13.45 -21.12
N VAL A 4 -18.68 14.07 -21.52
CA VAL A 4 -19.88 14.22 -20.66
C VAL A 4 -20.58 12.87 -20.50
N LEU A 5 -20.68 12.07 -21.56
CA LEU A 5 -21.27 10.72 -21.52
C LEU A 5 -20.43 9.80 -20.61
N VAL A 6 -19.11 9.84 -20.73
CA VAL A 6 -18.20 9.09 -19.87
C VAL A 6 -18.35 9.54 -18.42
N ALA A 7 -18.35 10.85 -18.14
CA ALA A 7 -18.54 11.37 -16.78
C ALA A 7 -19.89 10.96 -16.20
N ALA A 8 -20.97 11.01 -16.99
CA ALA A 8 -22.31 10.59 -16.57
C ALA A 8 -22.33 9.07 -16.25
N ALA A 9 -21.71 8.24 -17.11
CA ALA A 9 -21.63 6.80 -16.88
C ALA A 9 -20.89 6.46 -15.56
N PHE A 10 -19.80 7.16 -15.24
CA PHE A 10 -19.08 6.99 -13.97
C PHE A 10 -19.83 7.56 -12.76
N ALA A 11 -20.70 8.55 -12.95
CA ALA A 11 -21.52 9.10 -11.88
C ALA A 11 -22.76 8.26 -11.54
N LEU A 12 -23.24 7.42 -12.48
CA LEU A 12 -24.43 6.60 -12.32
C LEU A 12 -24.42 5.70 -11.07
N PRO A 13 -23.37 4.92 -10.78
CA PRO A 13 -23.36 4.06 -9.58
C PRO A 13 -23.48 4.86 -8.29
N GLY A 14 -22.73 5.97 -8.20
CA GLY A 14 -22.79 6.87 -7.03
C GLY A 14 -24.14 7.56 -6.88
N GLY A 15 -24.72 8.03 -7.98
CA GLY A 15 -26.06 8.61 -8.02
C GLY A 15 -27.14 7.61 -7.61
N TYR A 16 -27.06 6.36 -8.08
CA TYR A 16 -27.97 5.30 -7.68
C TYR A 16 -27.91 5.02 -6.17
N VAL A 17 -26.70 4.90 -5.61
CA VAL A 17 -26.51 4.68 -4.16
C VAL A 17 -27.12 5.85 -3.37
N ALA A 18 -26.84 7.10 -3.77
CA ALA A 18 -27.39 8.27 -3.12
C ALA A 18 -28.93 8.29 -3.19
N TRP A 19 -29.51 8.01 -4.35
CA TRP A 19 -30.96 7.92 -4.54
C TRP A 19 -31.60 6.84 -3.65
N ARG A 20 -30.97 5.68 -3.53
CA ARG A 20 -31.44 4.59 -2.66
C ARG A 20 -31.40 4.96 -1.19
N VAL A 21 -30.38 5.68 -0.73
CA VAL A 21 -30.28 6.14 0.68
C VAL A 21 -31.34 7.18 0.99
N ILE A 22 -31.64 8.09 0.04
CA ILE A 22 -32.67 9.15 0.24
C ILE A 22 -34.09 8.55 0.20
N GLY A 23 -34.32 7.57 -0.67
CA GLY A 23 -35.62 6.90 -0.82
C GLY A 23 -35.82 5.66 0.08
N GLY A 24 -34.91 5.39 1.01
CA GLY A 24 -35.00 4.27 1.96
C GLY A 24 -36.07 4.47 3.02
N THR A 25 -36.36 3.42 3.75
CA THR A 25 -37.40 3.38 4.80
C THR A 25 -36.94 4.05 6.11
N GLU A 26 -35.62 4.09 6.36
CA GLU A 26 -35.03 4.71 7.54
C GLU A 26 -34.46 6.12 7.20
N SER A 27 -34.46 7.02 8.19
CA SER A 27 -33.87 8.34 7.96
C SER A 27 -32.37 8.23 7.66
N PRO A 28 -31.88 8.84 6.56
CA PRO A 28 -30.47 8.77 6.18
C PRO A 28 -29.52 9.21 7.31
N LEU A 29 -29.93 10.23 8.07
CA LEU A 29 -29.13 10.77 9.16
C LEU A 29 -28.97 9.75 10.31
N ALA A 30 -30.04 9.05 10.68
CA ALA A 30 -30.00 8.03 11.73
C ALA A 30 -29.11 6.84 11.34
N LEU A 31 -29.17 6.42 10.05
CA LEU A 31 -28.31 5.39 9.52
C LEU A 31 -26.83 5.79 9.55
N LEU A 32 -26.52 7.01 9.09
CA LEU A 32 -25.14 7.51 8.98
C LEU A 32 -24.50 7.79 10.34
N THR A 33 -25.29 8.19 11.36
CA THR A 33 -24.77 8.51 12.70
C THR A 33 -24.81 7.34 13.68
N SER A 34 -25.34 6.20 13.27
CA SER A 34 -25.41 5.03 14.15
C SER A 34 -24.01 4.49 14.53
N PRO A 35 -23.77 4.05 15.78
CA PRO A 35 -22.49 3.47 16.19
C PRO A 35 -22.09 2.27 15.32
N ARG A 36 -23.06 1.52 14.82
CA ARG A 36 -22.86 0.38 13.92
C ARG A 36 -22.32 0.79 12.55
N THR A 37 -22.46 2.04 12.13
CA THR A 37 -21.95 2.63 10.88
C THR A 37 -20.63 3.34 11.12
N LEU A 38 -20.51 4.10 12.20
CA LEU A 38 -19.33 4.88 12.52
C LEU A 38 -18.12 4.01 12.93
N SER A 39 -18.34 2.87 13.58
CA SER A 39 -17.25 1.98 13.98
C SER A 39 -16.48 1.41 12.79
N PRO A 40 -17.10 0.81 11.75
CA PRO A 40 -16.38 0.38 10.55
C PRO A 40 -15.72 1.54 9.79
N LEU A 41 -16.35 2.71 9.77
CA LEU A 41 -15.74 3.91 9.16
C LEU A 41 -14.43 4.29 9.86
N TRP A 42 -14.46 4.38 11.20
CA TRP A 42 -13.26 4.69 11.98
C TRP A 42 -12.14 3.67 11.75
N ARG A 43 -12.48 2.37 11.79
CA ARG A 43 -11.51 1.29 11.54
C ARG A 43 -10.92 1.36 10.12
N THR A 44 -11.74 1.69 9.12
CA THR A 44 -11.27 1.88 7.73
C THR A 44 -10.29 3.04 7.64
N VAL A 45 -10.63 4.20 8.23
CA VAL A 45 -9.76 5.38 8.23
C VAL A 45 -8.47 5.11 8.99
N GLN A 46 -8.56 4.48 10.17
CA GLN A 46 -7.39 4.10 10.98
C GLN A 46 -6.44 3.20 10.20
N LEU A 47 -6.95 2.15 9.56
CA LEU A 47 -6.15 1.25 8.74
C LEU A 47 -5.52 1.99 7.55
N ALA A 48 -6.33 2.77 6.81
CA ALA A 48 -5.85 3.49 5.62
C ALA A 48 -4.77 4.53 5.95
N VAL A 49 -4.91 5.27 7.05
CA VAL A 49 -3.89 6.22 7.53
C VAL A 49 -2.62 5.47 7.93
N LEU A 50 -2.75 4.38 8.69
CA LEU A 50 -1.61 3.61 9.16
C LEU A 50 -0.83 2.98 8.00
N VAL A 51 -1.53 2.34 7.05
CA VAL A 51 -0.92 1.72 5.86
C VAL A 51 -0.28 2.78 4.97
N SER A 52 -0.97 3.89 4.66
CA SER A 52 -0.43 4.94 3.79
C SER A 52 0.78 5.64 4.42
N ALA A 53 0.77 5.90 5.72
CA ALA A 53 1.91 6.50 6.43
C ALA A 53 3.14 5.58 6.41
N THR A 54 2.95 4.29 6.72
CA THR A 54 4.04 3.31 6.71
C THR A 54 4.55 3.02 5.30
N ALA A 55 3.66 2.92 4.31
CA ALA A 55 4.04 2.78 2.90
C ALA A 55 4.78 4.02 2.38
N ALA A 56 4.40 5.23 2.82
CA ALA A 56 5.12 6.47 2.49
C ALA A 56 6.57 6.43 2.99
N VAL A 57 6.78 6.05 4.24
CA VAL A 57 8.12 5.93 4.82
C VAL A 57 8.91 4.83 4.13
N LEU A 58 8.35 3.63 4.04
CA LEU A 58 9.01 2.46 3.47
C LEU A 58 9.33 2.66 1.97
N GLY A 59 8.33 3.09 1.18
CA GLY A 59 8.51 3.33 -0.26
C GLY A 59 9.53 4.43 -0.56
N THR A 60 9.52 5.52 0.22
CA THR A 60 10.50 6.60 0.09
C THR A 60 11.91 6.15 0.47
N ALA A 61 12.06 5.41 1.56
CA ALA A 61 13.35 4.87 1.99
C ALA A 61 13.94 3.91 0.96
N LEU A 62 13.14 2.97 0.46
CA LEU A 62 13.55 2.04 -0.59
C LEU A 62 13.90 2.77 -1.90
N ALA A 63 13.11 3.77 -2.30
CA ALA A 63 13.39 4.58 -3.48
C ALA A 63 14.71 5.33 -3.33
N TRP A 64 14.96 5.94 -2.17
CA TRP A 64 16.22 6.62 -1.89
C TRP A 64 17.41 5.65 -1.95
N VAL A 65 17.34 4.54 -1.21
CA VAL A 65 18.44 3.56 -1.13
C VAL A 65 18.77 2.98 -2.50
N THR A 66 17.76 2.64 -3.30
CA THR A 66 18.00 2.02 -4.61
C THR A 66 18.39 3.02 -5.70
N THR A 67 18.06 4.32 -5.58
CA THR A 67 18.34 5.31 -6.64
C THR A 67 19.53 6.21 -6.34
N ARG A 68 19.75 6.56 -5.07
CA ARG A 68 20.72 7.59 -4.65
C ARG A 68 21.91 7.08 -3.89
N THR A 69 22.01 5.74 -3.65
CA THR A 69 23.13 5.17 -2.93
C THR A 69 23.93 4.19 -3.80
N ASP A 70 25.11 3.81 -3.30
CA ASP A 70 25.99 2.80 -3.88
C ASP A 70 25.64 1.37 -3.49
N LEU A 71 24.32 1.09 -3.27
CA LEU A 71 23.81 -0.22 -2.88
C LEU A 71 24.30 -1.31 -3.85
N VAL A 72 24.81 -2.41 -3.30
CA VAL A 72 25.25 -3.58 -4.08
C VAL A 72 24.07 -4.15 -4.85
N GLY A 73 24.25 -4.31 -6.17
CA GLY A 73 23.17 -4.82 -7.02
C GLY A 73 21.99 -3.85 -7.23
N ARG A 74 22.18 -2.54 -7.07
CA ARG A 74 21.12 -1.51 -7.18
C ARG A 74 20.25 -1.65 -8.44
N ARG A 75 20.80 -2.10 -9.57
CA ARG A 75 20.04 -2.30 -10.82
C ARG A 75 19.02 -3.43 -10.67
N PHE A 76 19.42 -4.52 -10.02
CA PHE A 76 18.54 -5.63 -9.70
C PHE A 76 17.44 -5.20 -8.74
N TRP A 77 17.80 -4.53 -7.65
CA TRP A 77 16.82 -4.07 -6.65
C TRP A 77 15.77 -3.10 -7.19
N ARG A 78 16.15 -2.23 -8.15
CA ARG A 78 15.19 -1.32 -8.80
C ARG A 78 14.07 -2.06 -9.55
N VAL A 79 14.35 -3.25 -10.06
CA VAL A 79 13.38 -4.08 -10.77
C VAL A 79 12.57 -4.90 -9.78
N VAL A 80 13.19 -5.45 -8.76
CA VAL A 80 12.57 -6.43 -7.86
C VAL A 80 11.70 -5.76 -6.77
N VAL A 81 12.11 -4.59 -6.26
CA VAL A 81 11.37 -3.86 -5.20
C VAL A 81 9.91 -3.56 -5.57
N PRO A 82 9.54 -3.16 -6.80
CA PRO A 82 8.13 -2.93 -7.15
C PRO A 82 7.33 -4.20 -7.48
N LEU A 83 7.95 -5.37 -7.62
CA LEU A 83 7.27 -6.61 -8.03
C LEU A 83 6.14 -7.11 -7.10
N PRO A 84 6.10 -6.81 -5.79
CA PRO A 84 4.96 -7.19 -4.96
C PRO A 84 3.59 -6.71 -5.48
N LEU A 85 3.54 -5.65 -6.32
CA LEU A 85 2.31 -5.23 -7.00
C LEU A 85 1.70 -6.29 -7.93
N VAL A 86 2.45 -7.29 -8.32
CA VAL A 86 1.95 -8.39 -9.16
C VAL A 86 0.93 -9.24 -8.41
N TYR A 87 1.03 -9.30 -7.08
CA TYR A 87 0.09 -10.06 -6.28
C TYR A 87 -1.18 -9.27 -5.98
N PRO A 88 -2.38 -9.79 -6.31
CA PRO A 88 -3.62 -9.28 -5.73
C PRO A 88 -3.57 -9.38 -4.20
N SER A 89 -4.07 -8.36 -3.49
CA SER A 89 -3.97 -8.28 -2.02
C SER A 89 -4.50 -9.51 -1.30
N PHE A 90 -5.60 -10.08 -1.78
CA PHE A 90 -6.19 -11.29 -1.17
C PHE A 90 -5.33 -12.54 -1.37
N VAL A 91 -4.68 -12.68 -2.54
CA VAL A 91 -3.76 -13.81 -2.80
C VAL A 91 -2.53 -13.68 -1.91
N GLY A 92 -1.98 -12.47 -1.83
CA GLY A 92 -0.87 -12.17 -0.94
C GLY A 92 -1.22 -12.44 0.52
N ALA A 93 -2.39 -12.00 0.97
CA ALA A 93 -2.88 -12.24 2.33
C ALA A 93 -3.03 -13.73 2.64
N ALA A 94 -3.65 -14.49 1.74
CA ALA A 94 -3.81 -15.93 1.89
C ALA A 94 -2.45 -16.66 1.95
N ALA A 95 -1.53 -16.30 1.04
CA ALA A 95 -0.19 -16.87 1.02
C ALA A 95 0.62 -16.52 2.28
N PHE A 96 0.44 -15.32 2.81
CA PHE A 96 1.06 -14.87 4.06
C PHE A 96 0.53 -15.65 5.27
N ILE A 97 -0.81 -15.80 5.38
CA ILE A 97 -1.42 -16.60 6.44
C ILE A 97 -0.89 -18.04 6.38
N SER A 98 -0.96 -18.67 5.22
CA SER A 98 -0.52 -20.05 5.04
C SER A 98 0.97 -20.23 5.31
N GLY A 99 1.82 -19.33 4.80
CA GLY A 99 3.27 -19.44 4.95
C GLY A 99 3.76 -19.23 6.38
N LEU A 100 3.13 -18.33 7.13
CA LEU A 100 3.52 -17.96 8.50
C LEU A 100 2.71 -18.69 9.59
N SER A 101 1.70 -19.49 9.21
CA SER A 101 0.97 -20.35 10.15
C SER A 101 1.86 -21.51 10.61
N PRO A 102 1.64 -22.07 11.81
CA PRO A 102 2.32 -23.27 12.26
C PRO A 102 2.20 -24.41 11.23
N GLY A 103 3.34 -25.00 10.81
CA GLY A 103 3.42 -25.98 9.72
C GLY A 103 3.42 -25.36 8.30
N GLY A 104 3.50 -24.04 8.18
CA GLY A 104 3.76 -23.36 6.91
C GLY A 104 5.25 -23.29 6.60
N ILE A 105 5.61 -23.34 5.31
CA ILE A 105 7.03 -23.43 4.87
C ILE A 105 7.87 -22.26 5.41
N VAL A 106 7.31 -21.04 5.44
CA VAL A 106 8.05 -19.85 5.93
C VAL A 106 8.26 -19.93 7.44
N HIS A 107 7.26 -20.44 8.17
CA HIS A 107 7.36 -20.68 9.61
C HIS A 107 8.42 -21.71 9.92
N ASP A 108 8.39 -22.85 9.25
CA ASP A 108 9.33 -23.97 9.47
C ASP A 108 10.77 -23.57 9.11
N LEU A 109 10.95 -22.87 7.98
CA LEU A 109 12.27 -22.34 7.57
C LEU A 109 12.81 -21.31 8.58
N ALA A 110 11.95 -20.47 9.14
CA ALA A 110 12.35 -19.49 10.16
C ALA A 110 12.71 -20.20 11.48
N ALA A 111 11.97 -21.23 11.87
CA ALA A 111 12.27 -22.05 13.05
C ALA A 111 13.63 -22.77 12.91
N ASP A 112 13.94 -23.30 11.72
CA ASP A 112 15.24 -23.90 11.42
C ASP A 112 16.40 -22.88 11.52
N LEU A 113 16.13 -21.61 11.27
CA LEU A 113 17.09 -20.51 11.43
C LEU A 113 17.12 -19.94 12.86
N GLY A 114 16.34 -20.51 13.80
CA GLY A 114 16.28 -20.10 15.21
C GLY A 114 15.33 -18.93 15.49
N PHE A 115 14.45 -18.58 14.54
CA PHE A 115 13.43 -17.54 14.71
C PHE A 115 12.05 -18.18 14.96
N ASP A 116 11.47 -17.94 16.14
CA ASP A 116 10.10 -18.34 16.43
C ASP A 116 9.13 -17.29 15.92
N LEU A 117 8.54 -17.52 14.72
CA LEU A 117 7.60 -16.62 14.06
C LEU A 117 6.13 -16.99 14.38
N THR A 118 5.79 -17.24 15.63
CA THR A 118 4.40 -17.47 16.05
C THR A 118 3.59 -16.15 16.04
N MET A 119 3.46 -15.51 14.88
CA MET A 119 2.64 -14.32 14.73
C MET A 119 1.20 -14.70 14.31
N ARG A 120 0.24 -14.45 15.18
CA ARG A 120 -1.17 -14.48 14.77
C ARG A 120 -1.47 -13.24 13.94
N LEU A 121 -1.40 -13.38 12.62
CA LEU A 121 -1.63 -12.30 11.65
C LEU A 121 -3.14 -12.07 11.43
N HIS A 122 -3.85 -11.59 12.45
CA HIS A 122 -5.28 -11.27 12.38
C HIS A 122 -5.54 -9.85 12.87
N GLY A 123 -6.70 -9.29 12.51
CA GLY A 123 -7.12 -7.96 12.94
C GLY A 123 -6.31 -6.84 12.28
N LEU A 124 -6.21 -5.72 13.00
CA LEU A 124 -5.54 -4.51 12.49
C LEU A 124 -4.07 -4.75 12.13
N THR A 125 -3.33 -5.48 12.96
CA THR A 125 -1.89 -5.71 12.75
C THR A 125 -1.63 -6.53 11.49
N GLY A 126 -2.39 -7.61 11.27
CA GLY A 126 -2.26 -8.43 10.07
C GLY A 126 -2.65 -7.64 8.81
N ALA A 127 -3.79 -6.95 8.82
CA ALA A 127 -4.24 -6.14 7.71
C ALA A 127 -3.24 -5.01 7.38
N TRP A 128 -2.73 -4.31 8.40
CA TRP A 128 -1.73 -3.27 8.24
C TRP A 128 -0.44 -3.79 7.61
N LEU A 129 0.12 -4.89 8.14
CA LEU A 129 1.38 -5.45 7.66
C LEU A 129 1.26 -5.91 6.20
N VAL A 130 0.23 -6.70 5.91
CA VAL A 130 0.01 -7.25 4.57
C VAL A 130 -0.23 -6.13 3.57
N LEU A 131 -1.17 -5.22 3.84
CA LEU A 131 -1.45 -4.12 2.92
C LEU A 131 -0.24 -3.21 2.73
N THR A 132 0.54 -2.93 3.77
CA THR A 132 1.78 -2.16 3.63
C THR A 132 2.77 -2.84 2.69
N LEU A 133 2.99 -4.15 2.85
CA LEU A 133 3.95 -4.91 2.04
C LEU A 133 3.53 -5.01 0.56
N PHE A 134 2.25 -4.99 0.25
CA PHE A 134 1.79 -5.06 -1.14
C PHE A 134 1.53 -3.69 -1.76
N THR A 135 1.43 -2.62 -0.97
CA THR A 135 1.09 -1.28 -1.49
C THR A 135 2.22 -0.26 -1.44
N TYR A 136 3.31 -0.50 -0.69
CA TYR A 136 4.45 0.43 -0.67
C TYR A 136 5.00 0.76 -2.07
N PRO A 137 4.93 -0.12 -3.09
CA PRO A 137 5.45 0.19 -4.41
C PRO A 137 4.67 1.32 -5.10
N TYR A 138 3.41 1.60 -4.71
CA TYR A 138 2.68 2.77 -5.20
C TYR A 138 3.35 4.10 -4.81
N VAL A 139 4.06 4.12 -3.67
CA VAL A 139 4.89 5.27 -3.26
C VAL A 139 6.29 5.16 -3.87
N TYR A 140 6.88 3.97 -3.85
CA TYR A 140 8.23 3.72 -4.39
C TYR A 140 8.39 4.19 -5.83
N LEU A 141 7.47 3.80 -6.72
CA LEU A 141 7.60 4.07 -8.16
C LEU A 141 7.64 5.57 -8.50
N PRO A 142 6.66 6.41 -8.09
CA PRO A 142 6.71 7.84 -8.40
C PRO A 142 7.86 8.55 -7.70
N VAL A 143 8.23 8.13 -6.49
CA VAL A 143 9.37 8.71 -5.77
C VAL A 143 10.69 8.35 -6.44
N ALA A 144 10.90 7.09 -6.84
CA ALA A 144 12.09 6.65 -7.55
C ALA A 144 12.24 7.36 -8.90
N ALA A 145 11.14 7.50 -9.65
CA ALA A 145 11.12 8.24 -10.90
C ALA A 145 11.49 9.73 -10.70
N ARG A 146 10.92 10.36 -9.67
CA ARG A 146 11.23 11.74 -9.32
C ARG A 146 12.68 11.92 -8.90
N LEU A 147 13.19 11.05 -8.01
CA LEU A 147 14.59 11.05 -7.61
C LEU A 147 15.54 10.92 -8.80
N ALA A 148 15.23 10.06 -9.77
CA ALA A 148 16.05 9.88 -10.96
C ALA A 148 16.10 11.13 -11.87
N SER A 149 15.06 11.96 -11.83
CA SER A 149 14.95 13.19 -12.65
C SER A 149 15.44 14.46 -11.96
N LEU A 150 15.74 14.43 -10.65
CA LEU A 150 16.22 15.62 -9.93
C LEU A 150 17.63 16.01 -10.34
N PRO A 151 17.87 17.31 -10.66
CA PRO A 151 19.21 17.81 -10.92
C PRO A 151 20.11 17.65 -9.69
N THR A 152 21.33 17.15 -9.92
CA THR A 152 22.32 16.92 -8.83
C THR A 152 22.92 18.21 -8.29
N ALA A 153 22.87 19.30 -9.08
CA ALA A 153 23.44 20.59 -8.72
C ALA A 153 22.95 21.13 -7.35
N PHE A 154 21.68 20.91 -7.02
CA PHE A 154 21.14 21.34 -5.71
C PHE A 154 21.79 20.60 -4.53
N GLU A 155 22.03 19.30 -4.70
CA GLU A 155 22.66 18.47 -3.68
C GLU A 155 24.18 18.78 -3.58
N GLU A 156 24.83 19.02 -4.72
CA GLU A 156 26.23 19.40 -4.80
C GLU A 156 26.49 20.73 -4.12
N ASN A 157 25.70 21.74 -4.45
CA ASN A 157 25.80 23.05 -3.82
C ASN A 157 25.60 23.00 -2.30
N ALA A 158 24.62 22.25 -1.82
CA ALA A 158 24.39 22.09 -0.39
C ALA A 158 25.57 21.39 0.31
N ARG A 159 26.20 20.40 -0.36
CA ARG A 159 27.40 19.72 0.16
C ARG A 159 28.63 20.63 0.15
N LEU A 160 28.82 21.45 -0.88
CA LEU A 160 29.89 22.43 -0.95
C LEU A 160 29.79 23.48 0.16
N LEU A 161 28.57 23.80 0.63
CA LEU A 161 28.28 24.65 1.78
C LEU A 161 28.47 23.94 3.13
N GLY A 162 28.91 22.66 3.14
CA GLY A 162 29.22 21.92 4.35
C GLY A 162 28.03 21.14 4.96
N ASP A 163 26.90 21.05 4.26
CA ASP A 163 25.75 20.30 4.78
C ASP A 163 26.01 18.79 4.76
N ARG A 164 25.68 18.13 5.89
CA ARG A 164 25.76 16.66 6.03
C ARG A 164 24.68 15.99 5.15
N PRO A 165 24.91 14.74 4.64
CA PRO A 165 23.97 14.04 3.76
C PRO A 165 22.53 13.98 4.27
N ALA A 166 22.31 13.76 5.59
CA ALA A 166 20.99 13.74 6.19
C ALA A 166 20.29 15.12 6.12
N ARG A 167 21.04 16.22 6.24
CA ARG A 167 20.50 17.59 6.13
C ARG A 167 20.18 17.93 4.67
N VAL A 168 21.02 17.51 3.73
CA VAL A 168 20.76 17.64 2.29
C VAL A 168 19.47 16.88 1.95
N PHE A 169 19.32 15.65 2.43
CA PHE A 169 18.07 14.89 2.21
C PHE A 169 16.84 15.63 2.75
N SER A 170 16.85 16.05 4.02
CA SER A 170 15.66 16.64 4.66
C SER A 170 15.33 18.04 4.15
N ARG A 171 16.32 18.86 3.80
CA ARG A 171 16.11 20.27 3.40
C ARG A 171 16.03 20.48 1.90
N VAL A 172 16.70 19.65 1.12
CA VAL A 172 16.81 19.82 -0.34
C VAL A 172 15.97 18.78 -1.08
N VAL A 173 16.17 17.49 -0.79
CA VAL A 173 15.57 16.41 -1.57
C VAL A 173 14.11 16.17 -1.15
N LEU A 174 13.84 16.02 0.14
CA LEU A 174 12.51 15.68 0.66
C LEU A 174 11.42 16.66 0.23
N PRO A 175 11.64 18.00 0.25
CA PRO A 175 10.62 18.95 -0.26
C PRO A 175 10.36 18.81 -1.77
N GLN A 176 11.36 18.38 -2.56
CA GLN A 176 11.24 18.22 -4.01
C GLN A 176 10.55 16.93 -4.43
N ILE A 177 10.59 15.89 -3.60
CA ILE A 177 9.89 14.62 -3.82
C ILE A 177 8.52 14.59 -3.11
N GLY A 178 8.21 15.58 -2.27
CA GLY A 178 7.02 15.61 -1.41
C GLY A 178 5.71 15.41 -2.17
N SER A 179 5.58 15.99 -3.37
CA SER A 179 4.40 15.78 -4.22
C SER A 179 4.28 14.33 -4.71
N SER A 180 5.39 13.67 -5.03
CA SER A 180 5.41 12.27 -5.45
C SER A 180 5.08 11.34 -4.29
N VAL A 181 5.60 11.64 -3.08
CA VAL A 181 5.24 10.90 -1.86
C VAL A 181 3.74 11.06 -1.57
N ALA A 182 3.22 12.29 -1.62
CA ALA A 182 1.80 12.55 -1.38
C ALA A 182 0.89 11.82 -2.36
N ALA A 183 1.21 11.88 -3.67
CA ALA A 183 0.45 11.18 -4.70
C ALA A 183 0.48 9.65 -4.52
N GLY A 184 1.65 9.07 -4.23
CA GLY A 184 1.77 7.65 -3.94
C GLY A 184 1.01 7.24 -2.68
N SER A 185 1.11 8.05 -1.61
CA SER A 185 0.39 7.79 -0.36
C SER A 185 -1.13 7.87 -0.52
N LEU A 186 -1.62 8.78 -1.36
CA LEU A 186 -3.03 8.86 -1.71
C LEU A 186 -3.50 7.58 -2.43
N LEU A 187 -2.72 7.08 -3.39
CA LEU A 187 -3.05 5.81 -4.06
C LEU A 187 -3.12 4.66 -3.07
N VAL A 188 -2.18 4.59 -2.12
CA VAL A 188 -2.19 3.59 -1.04
C VAL A 188 -3.42 3.75 -0.16
N PHE A 189 -3.77 4.99 0.22
CA PHE A 189 -4.95 5.27 1.04
C PHE A 189 -6.23 4.81 0.34
N LEU A 190 -6.44 5.22 -0.92
CA LEU A 190 -7.63 4.85 -1.70
C LEU A 190 -7.69 3.34 -1.95
N TYR A 191 -6.55 2.71 -2.22
CA TYR A 191 -6.46 1.26 -2.34
C TYR A 191 -6.91 0.58 -1.05
N THR A 192 -6.37 1.00 0.09
CA THR A 192 -6.69 0.41 1.40
C THR A 192 -8.16 0.60 1.78
N VAL A 193 -8.73 1.79 1.50
CA VAL A 193 -10.15 2.08 1.74
C VAL A 193 -11.06 1.17 0.91
N SER A 194 -10.65 0.82 -0.31
CA SER A 194 -11.42 -0.02 -1.23
C SER A 194 -11.12 -1.52 -1.09
N ASP A 195 -10.05 -1.90 -0.38
CA ASP A 195 -9.69 -3.30 -0.23
C ASP A 195 -10.75 -4.06 0.56
N PHE A 196 -11.13 -5.22 0.03
CA PHE A 196 -12.01 -6.19 0.67
C PHE A 196 -11.27 -7.49 1.00
N GLY A 197 -10.42 -7.94 0.09
CA GLY A 197 -9.87 -9.28 0.14
C GLY A 197 -8.90 -9.50 1.30
N ALA A 198 -7.90 -8.62 1.44
CA ALA A 198 -6.93 -8.74 2.53
C ALA A 198 -7.58 -8.51 3.90
N VAL A 199 -8.44 -7.49 4.02
CA VAL A 199 -9.12 -7.20 5.31
C VAL A 199 -10.08 -8.31 5.73
N HIS A 200 -10.73 -8.98 4.76
CA HIS A 200 -11.60 -10.12 5.03
C HIS A 200 -10.81 -11.31 5.59
N LEU A 201 -9.72 -11.69 4.93
CA LEU A 201 -8.85 -12.78 5.38
C LEU A 201 -8.17 -12.49 6.72
N MET A 202 -7.84 -11.22 6.97
CA MET A 202 -7.28 -10.80 8.27
C MET A 202 -8.34 -10.61 9.36
N ARG A 203 -9.63 -10.89 9.09
CA ARG A 203 -10.75 -10.74 10.03
C ARG A 203 -10.83 -9.34 10.65
N PHE A 204 -10.54 -8.30 9.85
CA PHE A 204 -10.61 -6.92 10.30
C PHE A 204 -11.79 -6.19 9.68
N GLU A 205 -12.76 -5.81 10.51
CA GLU A 205 -14.01 -5.20 10.07
C GLU A 205 -13.81 -3.77 9.57
N THR A 206 -13.85 -3.61 8.24
CA THR A 206 -13.83 -2.33 7.53
C THR A 206 -15.20 -2.03 6.93
N LEU A 207 -15.37 -0.84 6.32
CA LEU A 207 -16.59 -0.49 5.59
C LEU A 207 -16.88 -1.51 4.48
N THR A 208 -15.89 -1.90 3.70
CA THR A 208 -16.04 -2.86 2.59
C THR A 208 -16.54 -4.22 3.08
N GLN A 209 -15.98 -4.72 4.17
CA GLN A 209 -16.41 -5.99 4.77
C GLN A 209 -17.82 -5.88 5.36
N THR A 210 -18.13 -4.78 6.03
CA THR A 210 -19.45 -4.56 6.61
C THR A 210 -20.52 -4.43 5.53
N ILE A 211 -20.24 -3.71 4.41
CA ILE A 211 -21.13 -3.64 3.24
C ILE A 211 -21.41 -5.05 2.71
N PHE A 212 -20.38 -5.87 2.56
CA PHE A 212 -20.51 -7.23 2.05
C PHE A 212 -21.40 -8.10 2.96
N ARG A 213 -21.23 -8.00 4.27
CA ARG A 213 -22.01 -8.79 5.26
C ARG A 213 -23.45 -8.31 5.36
N THR A 214 -23.73 -7.01 5.29
CA THR A 214 -25.07 -6.43 5.48
C THR A 214 -25.94 -6.48 4.21
N ARG A 215 -25.35 -6.60 3.01
CA ARG A 215 -26.06 -6.53 1.73
C ARG A 215 -27.25 -7.49 1.57
N LEU A 216 -27.23 -8.64 2.26
CA LEU A 216 -28.27 -9.66 2.15
C LEU A 216 -29.40 -9.47 3.18
N PHE A 217 -29.10 -8.87 4.33
CA PHE A 217 -30.01 -8.79 5.48
C PHE A 217 -30.54 -7.37 5.73
N ASP A 218 -29.73 -6.36 5.42
CA ASP A 218 -30.01 -4.95 5.66
C ASP A 218 -29.50 -4.11 4.50
N ARG A 219 -30.30 -4.03 3.44
CA ARG A 219 -29.92 -3.33 2.20
C ARG A 219 -29.80 -1.83 2.40
N ASP A 220 -30.68 -1.20 3.17
CA ASP A 220 -30.70 0.24 3.37
C ASP A 220 -29.42 0.68 4.08
N ARG A 221 -29.00 -0.08 5.09
CA ARG A 221 -27.72 0.14 5.75
C ARG A 221 -26.53 -0.13 4.84
N SER A 222 -26.57 -1.18 4.03
CA SER A 222 -25.49 -1.45 3.06
C SER A 222 -25.31 -0.28 2.08
N PHE A 223 -26.40 0.33 1.59
CA PHE A 223 -26.33 1.53 0.75
C PHE A 223 -25.81 2.75 1.50
N ALA A 224 -26.18 2.93 2.78
CA ALA A 224 -25.65 4.03 3.60
C ALA A 224 -24.13 3.90 3.81
N LEU A 225 -23.64 2.69 4.10
CA LEU A 225 -22.21 2.41 4.22
C LEU A 225 -21.46 2.61 2.90
N ALA A 226 -22.06 2.21 1.77
CA ALA A 226 -21.48 2.44 0.44
C ALA A 226 -21.42 3.94 0.10
N LEU A 227 -22.42 4.72 0.49
CA LEU A 227 -22.40 6.18 0.34
C LEU A 227 -21.30 6.81 1.18
N LEU A 228 -21.10 6.36 2.42
CA LEU A 228 -20.00 6.83 3.26
C LEU A 228 -18.63 6.51 2.65
N LEU A 229 -18.47 5.32 2.10
CA LEU A 229 -17.24 4.92 1.41
C LEU A 229 -16.97 5.84 0.20
N LEU A 230 -17.99 6.12 -0.58
CA LEU A 230 -17.91 7.05 -1.72
C LEU A 230 -17.54 8.47 -1.27
N VAL A 231 -18.23 9.00 -0.24
CA VAL A 231 -17.95 10.34 0.31
C VAL A 231 -16.53 10.40 0.86
N LEU A 232 -16.08 9.38 1.60
CA LEU A 232 -14.70 9.29 2.10
C LEU A 232 -13.69 9.36 0.95
N ALA A 233 -13.89 8.57 -0.10
CA ALA A 233 -13.01 8.57 -1.28
C ALA A 233 -12.99 9.95 -1.97
N LEU A 234 -14.15 10.59 -2.15
CA LEU A 234 -14.24 11.91 -2.76
C LEU A 234 -13.57 13.00 -1.92
N VAL A 235 -13.76 12.97 -0.60
CA VAL A 235 -13.10 13.92 0.33
C VAL A 235 -11.59 13.79 0.25
N VAL A 236 -11.07 12.57 0.23
CA VAL A 236 -9.63 12.31 0.14
C VAL A 236 -9.06 12.78 -1.20
N VAL A 237 -9.74 12.48 -2.31
CA VAL A 237 -9.32 12.96 -3.64
C VAL A 237 -9.39 14.50 -3.73
N ALA A 238 -10.41 15.12 -3.13
CA ALA A 238 -10.52 16.59 -3.10
C ALA A 238 -9.40 17.21 -2.26
N ALA A 239 -9.11 16.65 -1.08
CA ALA A 239 -8.02 17.11 -0.22
C ALA A 239 -6.66 17.00 -0.92
N GLU A 240 -6.41 15.90 -1.63
CA GLU A 240 -5.18 15.72 -2.42
C GLU A 240 -5.05 16.78 -3.51
N ARG A 241 -6.10 17.02 -4.29
CA ARG A 241 -6.05 18.04 -5.36
C ARG A 241 -5.70 19.42 -4.82
N THR A 242 -6.15 19.78 -3.62
CA THR A 242 -5.79 21.06 -2.98
C THR A 242 -4.32 21.09 -2.57
N ILE A 243 -3.81 20.01 -1.97
CA ILE A 243 -2.41 19.87 -1.54
C ILE A 243 -1.45 19.86 -2.73
N SER A 244 -1.76 19.08 -3.77
CA SER A 244 -0.94 18.97 -4.97
C SER A 244 -0.87 20.28 -5.74
N ARG A 245 -1.96 21.04 -5.84
CA ARG A 245 -1.95 22.37 -6.45
C ARG A 245 -1.08 23.36 -5.68
N ALA A 246 -1.10 23.32 -4.37
CA ALA A 246 -0.24 24.14 -3.52
C ALA A 246 1.24 23.77 -3.67
N GLY A 247 1.55 22.46 -3.76
CA GLY A 247 2.90 21.94 -4.01
C GLY A 247 3.44 22.30 -5.39
N ALA A 248 2.61 22.18 -6.43
CA ALA A 248 3.00 22.53 -7.81
C ALA A 248 3.33 24.03 -7.96
N ARG A 249 2.58 24.91 -7.30
CA ARG A 249 2.87 26.35 -7.29
C ARG A 249 4.20 26.68 -6.62
N ARG A 250 4.55 25.99 -5.52
CA ARG A 250 5.85 26.14 -4.86
C ARG A 250 7.00 25.57 -5.71
N GLY A 251 6.79 24.43 -6.36
CA GLY A 251 7.77 23.81 -7.26
C GLY A 251 8.08 24.65 -8.48
N ALA A 252 7.07 25.27 -9.12
CA ALA A 252 7.23 26.14 -10.28
C ALA A 252 8.07 27.40 -9.98
N LEU A 253 8.05 27.90 -8.75
CA LEU A 253 8.89 29.01 -8.32
C LEU A 253 10.37 28.64 -8.12
N LEU A 254 10.66 27.34 -7.99
CA LEU A 254 12.02 26.81 -7.76
C LEU A 254 12.67 26.22 -9.02
N THR A 255 11.88 25.95 -10.08
CA THR A 255 12.36 25.48 -11.37
C THR A 255 12.55 26.66 -12.34
N GLY A 256 13.43 27.59 -11.99
CA GLY A 256 14.09 28.41 -13.00
C GLY A 256 14.88 27.49 -13.93
N ASP A 257 14.90 27.83 -15.22
CA ASP A 257 15.54 27.15 -16.35
C ASP A 257 16.84 26.42 -15.97
N ALA A 258 16.73 25.24 -15.37
CA ALA A 258 17.90 24.41 -15.15
C ALA A 258 18.16 23.67 -16.46
N THR A 259 19.04 24.28 -17.26
CA THR A 259 19.68 23.63 -18.42
C THR A 259 20.07 22.21 -18.10
N VAL A 260 19.84 21.33 -19.08
CA VAL A 260 20.14 19.88 -19.05
C VAL A 260 21.65 19.68 -18.78
N GLY A 261 22.03 19.87 -17.53
CA GLY A 261 23.38 19.54 -17.03
C GLY A 261 23.44 18.04 -16.70
N ASP A 262 24.61 17.50 -16.85
CA ASP A 262 25.02 16.09 -16.76
C ASP A 262 24.21 15.27 -15.76
N ARG A 263 23.42 14.30 -16.27
CA ARG A 263 22.49 13.45 -15.52
C ARG A 263 23.17 12.35 -14.66
N ARG A 264 24.43 12.56 -14.26
CA ARG A 264 25.07 11.61 -13.33
C ARG A 264 24.48 11.80 -11.95
N ALA A 265 23.55 10.90 -11.58
CA ALA A 265 23.02 10.88 -10.21
C ALA A 265 24.17 10.76 -9.20
N LEU A 266 24.31 11.75 -8.31
CA LEU A 266 25.21 11.65 -7.17
C LEU A 266 24.87 10.41 -6.36
N THR A 267 25.84 9.53 -6.20
CA THR A 267 25.70 8.38 -5.31
C THR A 267 26.24 8.73 -3.95
N VAL A 268 25.43 8.49 -2.91
CA VAL A 268 25.83 8.62 -1.54
C VAL A 268 26.48 7.32 -1.10
N PRO A 269 27.78 7.33 -0.68
CA PRO A 269 28.41 6.11 -0.22
C PRO A 269 27.77 5.67 1.12
N LEU A 270 27.30 4.43 1.16
CA LEU A 270 26.70 3.83 2.35
C LEU A 270 27.75 3.45 3.40
N GLY A 271 28.99 3.13 2.99
CA GLY A 271 30.04 2.70 3.87
C GLY A 271 29.59 1.58 4.80
N ARG A 272 29.69 1.76 6.15
CA ARG A 272 29.25 0.79 7.15
C ARG A 272 27.74 0.46 7.12
N TRP A 273 26.94 1.31 6.50
CA TRP A 273 25.48 1.12 6.35
C TRP A 273 25.09 0.28 5.14
N ALA A 274 26.06 -0.14 4.31
CA ALA A 274 25.79 -0.92 3.11
C ALA A 274 25.12 -2.27 3.44
N ALA A 275 25.66 -3.00 4.43
CA ALA A 275 25.10 -4.29 4.86
C ALA A 275 23.69 -4.16 5.46
N PRO A 276 23.42 -3.28 6.45
CA PRO A 276 22.07 -3.11 6.97
C PRO A 276 21.08 -2.58 5.92
N ALA A 277 21.49 -1.69 5.02
CA ALA A 277 20.62 -1.21 3.93
C ALA A 277 20.26 -2.34 2.95
N THR A 278 21.24 -3.18 2.56
CA THR A 278 20.98 -4.35 1.72
C THR A 278 20.08 -5.36 2.45
N GLY A 279 20.32 -5.59 3.75
CA GLY A 279 19.49 -6.45 4.59
C GLY A 279 18.04 -5.96 4.70
N LEU A 280 17.83 -4.65 4.84
CA LEU A 280 16.50 -4.05 4.85
C LEU A 280 15.77 -4.28 3.51
N VAL A 281 16.43 -3.97 2.38
CA VAL A 281 15.83 -4.17 1.05
C VAL A 281 15.53 -5.64 0.80
N ALA A 282 16.48 -6.53 1.11
CA ALA A 282 16.31 -7.98 0.95
C ALA A 282 15.21 -8.53 1.87
N GLY A 283 15.12 -8.06 3.11
CA GLY A 283 14.08 -8.44 4.07
C GLY A 283 12.68 -8.03 3.60
N VAL A 284 12.51 -6.77 3.15
CA VAL A 284 11.22 -6.30 2.63
C VAL A 284 10.81 -7.08 1.38
N VAL A 285 11.74 -7.27 0.43
CA VAL A 285 11.47 -8.05 -0.79
C VAL A 285 11.22 -9.53 -0.45
N GLY A 286 12.00 -10.08 0.46
CA GLY A 286 11.82 -11.46 0.94
C GLY A 286 10.42 -11.70 1.49
N LEU A 287 9.97 -10.79 2.37
CA LEU A 287 8.63 -10.87 2.94
C LEU A 287 7.53 -10.58 1.90
N ALA A 288 7.68 -9.53 1.08
CA ALA A 288 6.61 -9.09 0.20
C ALA A 288 6.50 -9.87 -1.12
N LEU A 289 7.60 -10.47 -1.60
CA LEU A 289 7.64 -11.16 -2.89
C LEU A 289 7.95 -12.64 -2.73
N VAL A 290 9.02 -12.99 -2.00
CA VAL A 290 9.53 -14.37 -1.95
C VAL A 290 8.62 -15.24 -1.07
N SER A 291 8.19 -14.76 0.10
CA SER A 291 7.29 -15.51 0.99
C SER A 291 5.98 -15.92 0.31
N PRO A 292 5.21 -15.01 -0.33
CA PRO A 292 4.03 -15.40 -1.10
C PRO A 292 4.35 -16.32 -2.28
N ALA A 293 5.46 -16.10 -2.99
CA ALA A 293 5.85 -16.93 -4.11
C ALA A 293 6.10 -18.38 -3.68
N ILE A 294 6.80 -18.60 -2.58
CA ILE A 294 7.06 -19.93 -2.01
C ILE A 294 5.73 -20.60 -1.61
N SER A 295 4.85 -19.88 -0.90
CA SER A 295 3.55 -20.41 -0.50
C SER A 295 2.68 -20.80 -1.70
N LEU A 296 2.66 -19.97 -2.74
CA LEU A 296 1.92 -20.27 -3.98
C LEU A 296 2.53 -21.44 -4.75
N ALA A 297 3.86 -21.55 -4.79
CA ALA A 297 4.56 -22.67 -5.41
C ALA A 297 4.26 -23.98 -4.66
N ASP A 298 4.24 -23.96 -3.32
CA ASP A 298 3.84 -25.11 -2.52
C ASP A 298 2.40 -25.54 -2.84
N TRP A 299 1.46 -24.60 -2.90
CA TRP A 299 0.08 -24.93 -3.28
C TRP A 299 -0.03 -25.53 -4.67
N GLY A 300 0.70 -25.00 -5.66
CA GLY A 300 0.65 -25.46 -7.04
C GLY A 300 1.32 -26.81 -7.25
N LEU A 301 2.50 -27.02 -6.66
CA LEU A 301 3.34 -28.21 -6.89
C LEU A 301 2.97 -29.34 -5.93
N PHE A 302 2.87 -29.06 -4.65
CA PHE A 302 2.68 -30.08 -3.62
C PHE A 302 1.21 -30.32 -3.28
N GLY A 303 0.34 -29.33 -3.42
CA GLY A 303 -1.11 -29.50 -3.29
C GLY A 303 -1.65 -30.51 -4.31
N TRP A 304 -1.17 -30.42 -5.56
CA TRP A 304 -1.51 -31.39 -6.60
C TRP A 304 -0.96 -32.80 -6.33
N MET A 305 0.26 -32.93 -5.80
CA MET A 305 0.83 -34.22 -5.43
C MET A 305 0.14 -34.85 -4.23
N ARG A 306 -0.24 -34.07 -3.20
CA ARG A 306 -1.00 -34.55 -2.04
C ARG A 306 -2.41 -35.01 -2.43
N SER A 307 -3.08 -34.29 -3.31
CA SER A 307 -4.38 -34.69 -3.86
C SER A 307 -4.33 -36.03 -4.60
N ARG A 308 -3.26 -36.29 -5.35
CA ARG A 308 -3.07 -37.58 -6.04
C ARG A 308 -2.72 -38.75 -5.10
N ARG A 309 -2.12 -38.49 -3.94
CA ARG A 309 -1.74 -39.52 -2.96
C ARG A 309 -2.85 -39.83 -1.93
N GLY A 310 -4.07 -39.31 -2.11
CA GLY A 310 -5.17 -39.52 -1.16
C GLY A 310 -4.98 -38.84 0.20
N GLY A 311 -3.99 -37.97 0.31
CA GLY A 311 -3.85 -37.07 1.47
C GLY A 311 -4.98 -36.07 1.48
N ALA A 312 -5.52 -35.78 2.68
CA ALA A 312 -6.55 -34.75 2.83
C ALA A 312 -6.06 -33.46 2.16
N PRO A 313 -6.89 -32.80 1.29
CA PRO A 313 -6.54 -31.50 0.76
C PRO A 313 -6.25 -30.57 1.93
N LEU A 314 -5.30 -29.63 1.76
CA LEU A 314 -5.17 -28.53 2.70
C LEU A 314 -6.56 -27.92 2.86
N ARG A 315 -7.25 -28.32 3.92
CA ARG A 315 -8.50 -27.67 4.29
C ARG A 315 -8.09 -26.29 4.80
N LEU A 316 -8.21 -25.29 3.92
CA LEU A 316 -8.67 -24.01 4.40
C LEU A 316 -10.04 -24.35 5.01
N ASP A 317 -10.11 -24.41 6.32
CA ASP A 317 -11.36 -24.68 7.02
C ASP A 317 -12.22 -23.44 6.78
N TRP A 318 -13.03 -23.53 5.72
CA TRP A 318 -13.90 -22.42 5.29
C TRP A 318 -14.94 -22.12 6.35
N ASP A 319 -15.23 -23.10 7.24
CA ASP A 319 -16.12 -22.93 8.38
C ASP A 319 -15.50 -22.01 9.45
N ASP A 320 -14.15 -21.92 9.51
CA ASP A 320 -13.46 -20.94 10.36
C ASP A 320 -13.35 -19.55 9.71
N VAL A 321 -13.73 -19.40 8.44
CA VAL A 321 -13.59 -18.15 7.65
C VAL A 321 -14.95 -17.47 7.44
N LEU A 322 -16.07 -18.18 7.59
CA LEU A 322 -17.44 -17.67 7.52
C LEU A 322 -17.97 -17.32 8.92
#